data_b2b390799ad0156d97e511e5df2d36e7
#
_entry.id   b2b390799ad0156d97e511e5df2d36e7
#
_cell.length_a   1.000
_cell.length_b   1.000
_cell.length_c   1.000
_cell.angle_alpha   90.00
_cell.angle_beta   90.00
_cell.angle_gamma   90.00
#
_symmetry.space_group_name_H-M   'P 1'
#
loop_
_entity.id
_entity.type
_entity.pdbx_description
1 polymer ?
#
loop_
_entity_poly.entity_id
_entity_poly.type
_entity_poly.pdbx_seq_one_letter_code
_entity_poly.pdbx_strand_id
1 'polypeptide(L)'
;FRVWGSIGFSFSAVFFGWILSLLGAGQTVLIAMCTIGLAFLIGLGMRDRAASAQTFNARELLAIIRSRQFLWFMLLILLVSISHRVNETFLGIFMAELGADSSQVGLAWMTSALSEIPILFLLGKYGHKLKELPLLAFASAAYAIRFCLVAIAHDPLALVGTQLLHSISLGIYMVTAVRYLQQLIPDEYRASGQALYAVVWTGLAGFISGSVGGTIYDASGARALYFTAASLAALGSIGFLLTHLRKKV
;
A
#
# COMPACT_ATOMS: atom_id res chain seq x y z
N PHE A 1 -1.12 -15.05 8.87
CA PHE A 1 -0.63 -15.25 7.49
C PHE A 1 0.21 -14.06 7.00
N ARG A 2 -0.21 -12.80 7.21
CA ARG A 2 0.47 -11.61 6.68
C ARG A 2 1.91 -11.43 7.19
N VAL A 3 2.18 -11.79 8.46
CA VAL A 3 3.55 -11.74 9.03
C VAL A 3 4.54 -12.60 8.24
N TRP A 4 4.15 -13.80 7.81
CA TRP A 4 4.98 -14.67 6.97
C TRP A 4 5.27 -14.05 5.60
N GLY A 5 4.29 -13.32 5.04
CA GLY A 5 4.48 -12.54 3.81
C GLY A 5 5.52 -11.43 3.99
N SER A 6 5.47 -10.67 5.10
CA SER A 6 6.46 -9.62 5.39
C SER A 6 7.87 -10.19 5.61
N ILE A 7 7.99 -11.33 6.29
CA ILE A 7 9.29 -12.02 6.47
C ILE A 7 9.85 -12.49 5.12
N GLY A 8 9.02 -13.17 4.31
CA GLY A 8 9.42 -13.64 2.98
C GLY A 8 9.81 -12.47 2.05
N PHE A 9 9.03 -11.39 2.05
CA PHE A 9 9.34 -10.19 1.28
C PHE A 9 10.67 -9.56 1.72
N SER A 10 10.90 -9.41 3.03
CA SER A 10 12.15 -8.83 3.56
C SER A 10 13.37 -9.62 3.13
N PHE A 11 13.30 -10.95 3.25
CA PHE A 11 14.39 -11.83 2.79
C PHE A 11 14.60 -11.68 1.28
N SER A 12 13.52 -11.73 0.49
CA SER A 12 13.59 -11.62 -0.97
C SER A 12 14.14 -10.27 -1.41
N ALA A 13 13.76 -9.16 -0.76
CA ALA A 13 14.24 -7.82 -1.11
C ALA A 13 15.77 -7.70 -0.97
N VAL A 14 16.34 -8.21 0.13
CA VAL A 14 17.80 -8.22 0.31
C VAL A 14 18.48 -9.18 -0.63
N PHE A 15 17.96 -10.40 -0.76
CA PHE A 15 18.52 -11.44 -1.60
C PHE A 15 18.59 -11.01 -3.08
N PHE A 16 17.49 -10.50 -3.62
CA PHE A 16 17.47 -10.02 -5.00
C PHE A 16 18.26 -8.72 -5.18
N GLY A 17 18.23 -7.80 -4.20
CA GLY A 17 19.08 -6.61 -4.21
C GLY A 17 20.56 -6.97 -4.29
N TRP A 18 21.02 -7.95 -3.51
CA TRP A 18 22.38 -8.45 -3.52
C TRP A 18 22.72 -9.17 -4.85
N ILE A 19 21.86 -10.04 -5.34
CA ILE A 19 22.07 -10.69 -6.65
C ILE A 19 22.21 -9.65 -7.77
N LEU A 20 21.34 -8.64 -7.80
CA LEU A 20 21.37 -7.61 -8.83
C LEU A 20 22.60 -6.71 -8.72
N SER A 21 23.15 -6.50 -7.52
CA SER A 21 24.42 -5.80 -7.34
C SER A 21 25.61 -6.57 -7.94
N LEU A 22 25.53 -7.91 -7.95
CA LEU A 22 26.58 -8.78 -8.54
C LEU A 22 26.41 -8.96 -10.06
N LEU A 23 25.18 -9.16 -10.54
CA LEU A 23 24.90 -9.53 -11.94
C LEU A 23 24.55 -8.33 -12.82
N GLY A 24 24.29 -7.18 -12.23
CA GLY A 24 23.84 -5.96 -12.89
C GLY A 24 22.33 -5.90 -13.12
N ALA A 25 21.79 -4.70 -13.19
CA ALA A 25 20.35 -4.43 -13.32
C ALA A 25 19.72 -5.00 -14.61
N GLY A 26 20.51 -5.27 -15.65
CA GLY A 26 20.04 -5.88 -16.90
C GLY A 26 19.43 -7.27 -16.72
N GLN A 27 19.75 -7.99 -15.64
CA GLN A 27 19.22 -9.32 -15.35
C GLN A 27 17.86 -9.31 -14.61
N THR A 28 17.35 -8.14 -14.26
CA THR A 28 16.09 -7.99 -13.49
C THR A 28 14.92 -8.74 -14.14
N VAL A 29 14.77 -8.63 -15.47
CA VAL A 29 13.67 -9.27 -16.21
C VAL A 29 13.79 -10.78 -16.15
N LEU A 30 15.00 -11.33 -16.36
CA LEU A 30 15.23 -12.77 -16.30
C LEU A 30 14.94 -13.34 -14.91
N ILE A 31 15.40 -12.68 -13.86
CA ILE A 31 15.17 -13.08 -12.47
C ILE A 31 13.66 -13.03 -12.15
N ALA A 32 12.95 -11.98 -12.58
CA ALA A 32 11.51 -11.87 -12.43
C ALA A 32 10.77 -13.01 -13.13
N MET A 33 11.13 -13.34 -14.38
CA MET A 33 10.53 -14.45 -15.13
C MET A 33 10.75 -15.79 -14.43
N CYS A 34 11.96 -16.08 -13.96
CA CYS A 34 12.28 -17.30 -13.22
C CYS A 34 11.44 -17.38 -11.91
N THR A 35 11.33 -16.28 -11.19
CA THR A 35 10.56 -16.23 -9.92
C THR A 35 9.07 -16.46 -10.16
N ILE A 36 8.49 -15.82 -11.18
CA ILE A 36 7.08 -16.02 -11.57
C ILE A 36 6.85 -17.45 -12.05
N GLY A 37 7.76 -18.00 -12.86
CA GLY A 37 7.70 -19.40 -13.31
C GLY A 37 7.70 -20.39 -12.13
N LEU A 38 8.57 -20.18 -11.16
CA LEU A 38 8.61 -20.99 -9.94
C LEU A 38 7.31 -20.87 -9.13
N ALA A 39 6.79 -19.65 -8.95
CA ALA A 39 5.53 -19.43 -8.27
C ALA A 39 4.35 -20.11 -8.99
N PHE A 40 4.32 -20.08 -10.31
CA PHE A 40 3.34 -20.80 -11.12
C PHE A 40 3.40 -22.32 -10.91
N LEU A 41 4.59 -22.91 -10.96
CA LEU A 41 4.78 -24.34 -10.71
C LEU A 41 4.32 -24.78 -9.32
N ILE A 42 4.63 -23.97 -8.29
CA ILE A 42 4.13 -24.21 -6.92
C ILE A 42 2.61 -24.11 -6.88
N GLY A 43 2.03 -23.12 -7.58
CA GLY A 43 0.58 -22.89 -7.66
C GLY A 43 -0.18 -24.09 -8.25
N LEU A 44 0.39 -24.80 -9.22
CA LEU A 44 -0.22 -26.00 -9.81
C LEU A 44 -0.42 -27.13 -8.79
N GLY A 45 0.36 -27.17 -7.70
CA GLY A 45 0.22 -28.14 -6.61
C GLY A 45 -0.83 -27.77 -5.57
N MET A 46 -1.42 -26.57 -5.61
CA MET A 46 -2.40 -26.11 -4.63
C MET A 46 -3.80 -26.66 -4.95
N ARG A 47 -4.50 -27.16 -3.94
CA ARG A 47 -5.90 -27.62 -4.08
C ARG A 47 -6.85 -26.45 -3.93
N ASP A 48 -7.75 -26.27 -4.90
CA ASP A 48 -8.84 -25.30 -4.82
C ASP A 48 -9.85 -25.68 -3.72
N ARG A 49 -10.27 -24.69 -2.95
CA ARG A 49 -11.46 -24.83 -2.10
C ARG A 49 -12.70 -24.55 -2.97
N ALA A 50 -13.68 -25.47 -2.90
CA ALA A 50 -14.98 -25.26 -3.56
C ALA A 50 -15.57 -23.92 -3.09
N ALA A 51 -15.83 -23.02 -4.06
CA ALA A 51 -16.54 -21.78 -3.81
C ALA A 51 -17.98 -22.11 -3.38
N SER A 52 -18.46 -21.55 -2.26
CA SER A 52 -19.86 -21.66 -1.90
C SER A 52 -20.68 -20.87 -2.95
N ALA A 53 -21.62 -21.56 -3.59
CA ALA A 53 -22.55 -20.92 -4.53
C ALA A 53 -23.54 -20.07 -3.73
N GLN A 54 -23.20 -18.80 -3.50
CA GLN A 54 -24.13 -17.80 -2.95
C GLN A 54 -24.93 -17.16 -4.08
N THR A 55 -26.23 -16.95 -3.86
CA THR A 55 -27.10 -16.27 -4.82
C THR A 55 -26.68 -14.81 -4.98
N PHE A 56 -26.10 -14.49 -6.13
CA PHE A 56 -25.60 -13.16 -6.45
C PHE A 56 -26.74 -12.26 -6.93
N ASN A 57 -27.08 -11.21 -6.17
CA ASN A 57 -28.04 -10.19 -6.58
C ASN A 57 -27.31 -8.92 -7.05
N ALA A 58 -27.14 -8.78 -8.37
CA ALA A 58 -26.42 -7.66 -8.98
C ALA A 58 -27.05 -6.29 -8.66
N ARG A 59 -28.37 -6.19 -8.50
CA ARG A 59 -29.06 -4.92 -8.17
C ARG A 59 -28.71 -4.44 -6.77
N GLU A 60 -28.70 -5.36 -5.82
CA GLU A 60 -28.37 -5.06 -4.42
C GLU A 60 -26.92 -4.64 -4.27
N LEU A 61 -26.00 -5.37 -4.88
CA LEU A 61 -24.58 -4.98 -4.93
C LEU A 61 -24.40 -3.58 -5.55
N LEU A 62 -25.09 -3.30 -6.66
CA LEU A 62 -25.04 -1.99 -7.31
C LEU A 62 -25.56 -0.87 -6.42
N ALA A 63 -26.62 -1.12 -5.64
CA ALA A 63 -27.14 -0.16 -4.67
C ALA A 63 -26.13 0.16 -3.56
N ILE A 64 -25.43 -0.86 -3.04
CA ILE A 64 -24.36 -0.70 -2.05
C ILE A 64 -23.22 0.14 -2.61
N ILE A 65 -22.72 -0.22 -3.81
CA ILE A 65 -21.61 0.48 -4.47
C ILE A 65 -21.94 1.95 -4.76
N ARG A 66 -23.19 2.24 -5.13
CA ARG A 66 -23.69 3.60 -5.40
C ARG A 66 -24.01 4.40 -4.14
N SER A 67 -23.98 3.78 -2.96
CA SER A 67 -24.25 4.50 -1.72
C SER A 67 -23.21 5.60 -1.50
N ARG A 68 -23.67 6.78 -1.05
CA ARG A 68 -22.82 7.94 -0.77
C ARG A 68 -21.68 7.59 0.20
N GLN A 69 -21.96 6.72 1.17
CA GLN A 69 -20.99 6.32 2.18
C GLN A 69 -19.88 5.46 1.60
N PHE A 70 -20.21 4.50 0.73
CA PHE A 70 -19.25 3.63 0.04
C PHE A 70 -18.39 4.44 -0.93
N LEU A 71 -18.99 5.28 -1.78
CA LEU A 71 -18.27 6.11 -2.75
C LEU A 71 -17.32 7.09 -2.05
N TRP A 72 -17.77 7.72 -0.96
CA TRP A 72 -16.92 8.59 -0.16
C TRP A 72 -15.74 7.84 0.43
N PHE A 73 -15.97 6.66 1.00
CA PHE A 73 -14.90 5.82 1.51
C PHE A 73 -13.91 5.44 0.41
N MET A 74 -14.37 5.01 -0.76
CA MET A 74 -13.52 4.66 -1.91
C MET A 74 -12.71 5.86 -2.42
N LEU A 75 -13.27 7.06 -2.39
CA LEU A 75 -12.54 8.29 -2.72
C LEU A 75 -11.38 8.53 -1.72
N LEU A 76 -11.63 8.40 -0.42
CA LEU A 76 -10.57 8.55 0.59
C LEU A 76 -9.50 7.46 0.47
N ILE A 77 -9.92 6.21 0.17
CA ILE A 77 -9.00 5.12 -0.16
C ILE A 77 -8.13 5.51 -1.36
N LEU A 78 -8.72 6.02 -2.44
CA LEU A 78 -8.01 6.39 -3.66
C LEU A 78 -6.93 7.45 -3.39
N LEU A 79 -7.25 8.51 -2.63
CA LEU A 79 -6.28 9.57 -2.30
C LEU A 79 -5.04 9.00 -1.59
N VAL A 80 -5.24 8.17 -0.57
CA VAL A 80 -4.13 7.57 0.18
C VAL A 80 -3.41 6.50 -0.65
N SER A 81 -4.14 5.75 -1.48
CA SER A 81 -3.55 4.73 -2.37
C SER A 81 -2.62 5.36 -3.41
N ILE A 82 -3.00 6.48 -4.04
CA ILE A 82 -2.14 7.20 -4.99
C ILE A 82 -0.83 7.58 -4.29
N SER A 83 -0.92 8.14 -3.07
CA SER A 83 0.26 8.50 -2.28
C SER A 83 1.18 7.30 -2.03
N HIS A 84 0.61 6.16 -1.66
CA HIS A 84 1.35 4.92 -1.44
C HIS A 84 1.99 4.40 -2.72
N ARG A 85 1.25 4.38 -3.85
CA ARG A 85 1.75 3.90 -5.14
C ARG A 85 2.85 4.80 -5.71
N VAL A 86 2.82 6.11 -5.46
CA VAL A 86 3.94 7.00 -5.78
C VAL A 86 5.23 6.48 -5.14
N ASN A 87 5.20 6.12 -3.85
CA ASN A 87 6.40 5.60 -3.19
C ASN A 87 6.84 4.26 -3.78
N GLU A 88 5.92 3.34 -4.07
CA GLU A 88 6.28 2.05 -4.68
C GLU A 88 6.92 2.20 -6.07
N THR A 89 6.45 3.15 -6.86
CA THR A 89 6.94 3.38 -8.22
C THR A 89 8.25 4.15 -8.25
N PHE A 90 8.38 5.21 -7.43
CA PHE A 90 9.44 6.21 -7.58
C PHE A 90 10.53 6.17 -6.51
N LEU A 91 10.37 5.42 -5.41
CA LEU A 91 11.40 5.36 -4.35
C LEU A 91 12.75 4.91 -4.88
N GLY A 92 12.77 3.81 -5.64
CA GLY A 92 14.02 3.27 -6.19
C GLY A 92 14.69 4.24 -7.18
N ILE A 93 13.90 4.94 -7.99
CA ILE A 93 14.39 5.95 -8.95
C ILE A 93 15.00 7.12 -8.17
N PHE A 94 14.28 7.65 -7.18
CA PHE A 94 14.77 8.77 -6.37
C PHE A 94 16.01 8.40 -5.55
N MET A 95 16.08 7.18 -5.00
CA MET A 95 17.29 6.68 -4.33
C MET A 95 18.47 6.61 -5.29
N ALA A 96 18.28 6.13 -6.52
CA ALA A 96 19.33 6.07 -7.54
C ALA A 96 19.83 7.47 -7.95
N GLU A 97 18.94 8.46 -8.07
CA GLU A 97 19.31 9.86 -8.32
C GLU A 97 20.19 10.45 -7.18
N LEU A 98 19.97 10.00 -5.95
CA LEU A 98 20.81 10.37 -4.79
C LEU A 98 22.09 9.53 -4.68
N GLY A 99 22.37 8.65 -5.65
CA GLY A 99 23.58 7.84 -5.71
C GLY A 99 23.49 6.50 -4.97
N ALA A 100 22.29 6.02 -4.63
CA ALA A 100 22.10 4.70 -4.02
C ALA A 100 22.42 3.57 -5.02
N ASP A 101 23.03 2.51 -4.51
CA ASP A 101 23.14 1.25 -5.21
C ASP A 101 21.89 0.36 -5.01
N SER A 102 21.81 -0.73 -5.77
CA SER A 102 20.68 -1.69 -5.69
C SER A 102 20.57 -2.34 -4.30
N SER A 103 21.65 -2.46 -3.55
CA SER A 103 21.67 -3.02 -2.20
C SER A 103 20.99 -2.08 -1.22
N GLN A 104 21.23 -0.77 -1.32
CA GLN A 104 20.59 0.25 -0.49
C GLN A 104 19.08 0.35 -0.78
N VAL A 105 18.67 0.20 -2.05
CA VAL A 105 17.24 0.10 -2.42
C VAL A 105 16.61 -1.16 -1.80
N GLY A 106 17.31 -2.30 -1.86
CA GLY A 106 16.89 -3.53 -1.20
C GLY A 106 16.75 -3.36 0.32
N LEU A 107 17.69 -2.64 0.95
CA LEU A 107 17.66 -2.30 2.37
C LEU A 107 16.44 -1.44 2.74
N ALA A 108 16.07 -0.47 1.90
CA ALA A 108 14.88 0.34 2.12
C ALA A 108 13.60 -0.52 2.13
N TRP A 109 13.45 -1.43 1.17
CA TRP A 109 12.31 -2.35 1.12
C TRP A 109 12.30 -3.35 2.27
N MET A 110 13.46 -3.89 2.66
CA MET A 110 13.58 -4.74 3.85
C MET A 110 13.15 -3.99 5.11
N THR A 111 13.63 -2.76 5.30
CA THR A 111 13.29 -1.92 6.46
C THR A 111 11.78 -1.66 6.53
N SER A 112 11.14 -1.38 5.38
CA SER A 112 9.69 -1.25 5.27
C SER A 112 8.98 -2.51 5.80
N ALA A 113 9.34 -3.67 5.27
CA ALA A 113 8.65 -4.92 5.56
C ALA A 113 8.89 -5.41 7.00
N LEU A 114 10.13 -5.30 7.51
CA LEU A 114 10.45 -5.67 8.89
C LEU A 114 9.74 -4.77 9.90
N SER A 115 9.62 -3.48 9.61
CA SER A 115 8.92 -2.54 10.49
C SER A 115 7.44 -2.88 10.65
N GLU A 116 6.80 -3.57 9.68
CA GLU A 116 5.39 -3.99 9.77
C GLU A 116 5.14 -5.05 10.84
N ILE A 117 6.11 -5.94 11.11
CA ILE A 117 5.90 -7.12 11.95
C ILE A 117 5.39 -6.75 13.34
N PRO A 118 6.02 -5.83 14.11
CA PRO A 118 5.55 -5.44 15.44
C PRO A 118 4.16 -4.82 15.39
N ILE A 119 3.88 -3.98 14.41
CA ILE A 119 2.59 -3.29 14.28
C ILE A 119 1.47 -4.27 13.94
N LEU A 120 1.70 -5.23 13.03
CA LEU A 120 0.72 -6.26 12.71
C LEU A 120 0.41 -7.15 13.92
N PHE A 121 1.42 -7.45 14.73
CA PHE A 121 1.22 -8.19 15.99
C PHE A 121 0.36 -7.40 16.99
N LEU A 122 0.67 -6.11 17.19
CA LEU A 122 -0.10 -5.22 18.07
C LEU A 122 -1.54 -5.05 17.59
N LEU A 123 -1.75 -4.87 16.28
CA LEU A 123 -3.09 -4.78 15.70
C LEU A 123 -3.86 -6.09 15.81
N GLY A 124 -3.20 -7.24 15.68
CA GLY A 124 -3.81 -8.55 15.91
C GLY A 124 -4.33 -8.69 17.34
N LYS A 125 -3.56 -8.21 18.32
CA LYS A 125 -3.91 -8.31 19.75
C LYS A 125 -4.90 -7.23 20.21
N TYR A 126 -4.72 -5.99 19.80
CA TYR A 126 -5.45 -4.82 20.34
C TYR A 126 -6.34 -4.13 19.33
N GLY A 127 -6.21 -4.42 18.03
CA GLY A 127 -6.89 -3.69 16.96
C GLY A 127 -8.42 -3.71 17.08
N HIS A 128 -9.00 -4.79 17.64
CA HIS A 128 -10.45 -4.90 17.84
C HIS A 128 -11.02 -3.88 18.84
N LYS A 129 -10.17 -3.25 19.68
CA LYS A 129 -10.56 -2.22 20.66
C LYS A 129 -10.56 -0.81 20.05
N LEU A 130 -10.00 -0.64 18.87
CA LEU A 130 -9.79 0.65 18.24
C LEU A 130 -10.85 0.91 17.17
N LYS A 131 -11.36 2.15 17.10
CA LYS A 131 -12.32 2.57 16.06
C LYS A 131 -11.58 2.77 14.73
N GLU A 132 -12.19 2.31 13.64
CA GLU A 132 -11.55 2.27 12.32
C GLU A 132 -11.29 3.67 11.75
N LEU A 133 -12.24 4.58 11.78
CA LEU A 133 -12.10 5.91 11.16
C LEU A 133 -10.99 6.76 11.78
N PRO A 134 -10.87 6.89 13.13
CA PRO A 134 -9.73 7.58 13.73
C PRO A 134 -8.39 6.92 13.42
N LEU A 135 -8.38 5.58 13.36
CA LEU A 135 -7.16 4.83 13.06
C LEU A 135 -6.73 5.01 11.59
N LEU A 136 -7.70 5.08 10.65
CA LEU A 136 -7.43 5.42 9.25
C LEU A 136 -6.94 6.86 9.10
N ALA A 137 -7.52 7.81 9.85
CA ALA A 137 -7.05 9.20 9.86
C ALA A 137 -5.61 9.29 10.37
N PHE A 138 -5.30 8.60 11.47
CA PHE A 138 -3.94 8.54 12.03
C PHE A 138 -2.93 7.93 11.06
N ALA A 139 -3.24 6.78 10.45
CA ALA A 139 -2.37 6.12 9.48
C ALA A 139 -2.14 6.98 8.23
N SER A 140 -3.18 7.68 7.75
CA SER A 140 -3.08 8.61 6.63
C SER A 140 -2.24 9.85 6.98
N ALA A 141 -2.33 10.37 8.21
CA ALA A 141 -1.44 11.43 8.71
C ALA A 141 0.02 10.95 8.76
N ALA A 142 0.26 9.71 9.21
CA ALA A 142 1.59 9.12 9.21
C ALA A 142 2.16 9.00 7.78
N TYR A 143 1.34 8.68 6.76
CA TYR A 143 1.73 8.75 5.36
C TYR A 143 2.15 10.17 4.94
N ALA A 144 1.36 11.19 5.30
CA ALA A 144 1.67 12.57 4.97
C ALA A 144 3.01 13.01 5.57
N ILE A 145 3.24 12.73 6.85
CA ILE A 145 4.50 13.02 7.53
C ILE A 145 5.66 12.28 6.87
N ARG A 146 5.51 10.97 6.62
CA ARG A 146 6.54 10.16 5.97
C ARG A 146 6.92 10.73 4.61
N PHE A 147 5.95 11.08 3.76
CA PHE A 147 6.25 11.58 2.42
C PHE A 147 6.80 13.02 2.44
N CYS A 148 6.47 13.84 3.42
CA CYS A 148 7.18 15.09 3.65
C CYS A 148 8.67 14.82 4.01
N LEU A 149 8.95 13.83 4.87
CA LEU A 149 10.33 13.46 5.21
C LEU A 149 11.09 12.91 3.99
N VAL A 150 10.44 12.09 3.15
CA VAL A 150 11.02 11.63 1.87
C VAL A 150 11.33 12.81 0.95
N ALA A 151 10.40 13.79 0.82
CA ALA A 151 10.59 14.94 -0.05
C ALA A 151 11.78 15.83 0.34
N ILE A 152 12.09 15.92 1.63
CA ILE A 152 13.21 16.72 2.15
C ILE A 152 14.51 15.95 2.33
N ALA A 153 14.52 14.63 2.10
CA ALA A 153 15.71 13.82 2.21
C ALA A 153 16.75 14.18 1.14
N HIS A 154 18.03 14.14 1.53
CA HIS A 154 19.17 14.52 0.67
C HIS A 154 20.15 13.39 0.42
N ASP A 155 19.97 12.26 1.09
CA ASP A 155 20.84 11.09 0.99
C ASP A 155 20.05 9.79 1.06
N PRO A 156 20.57 8.68 0.48
CA PRO A 156 19.87 7.39 0.45
C PRO A 156 19.57 6.80 1.84
N LEU A 157 20.44 6.99 2.83
CA LEU A 157 20.24 6.41 4.17
C LEU A 157 19.11 7.12 4.91
N ALA A 158 18.94 8.45 4.70
CA ALA A 158 17.78 9.16 5.20
C ALA A 158 16.48 8.58 4.62
N LEU A 159 16.45 8.23 3.32
CA LEU A 159 15.31 7.57 2.69
C LEU A 159 15.04 6.19 3.29
N VAL A 160 16.07 5.40 3.56
CA VAL A 160 15.95 4.12 4.30
C VAL A 160 15.31 4.36 5.68
N GLY A 161 15.76 5.38 6.42
CA GLY A 161 15.22 5.73 7.72
C GLY A 161 13.72 6.07 7.70
N THR A 162 13.25 6.76 6.65
CA THR A 162 11.82 7.07 6.48
C THR A 162 10.95 5.81 6.32
N GLN A 163 11.54 4.69 5.87
CA GLN A 163 10.82 3.44 5.69
C GLN A 163 10.38 2.79 7.03
N LEU A 164 10.98 3.17 8.16
CA LEU A 164 10.51 2.74 9.49
C LEU A 164 9.07 3.19 9.76
N LEU A 165 8.65 4.34 9.21
CA LEU A 165 7.26 4.82 9.32
C LEU A 165 6.28 4.05 8.44
N HIS A 166 6.77 3.14 7.58
CA HIS A 166 5.92 2.31 6.72
C HIS A 166 4.91 1.48 7.51
N SER A 167 5.33 0.93 8.61
CA SER A 167 4.48 0.12 9.49
C SER A 167 3.30 0.90 10.06
N ILE A 168 3.53 2.14 10.50
CA ILE A 168 2.50 3.01 11.07
C ILE A 168 1.57 3.50 9.95
N SER A 169 2.11 3.81 8.77
CA SER A 169 1.32 4.23 7.62
C SER A 169 0.59 3.05 6.95
N LEU A 170 1.29 2.12 6.29
CA LEU A 170 0.67 1.03 5.55
C LEU A 170 0.12 -0.08 6.46
N GLY A 171 0.89 -0.53 7.45
CA GLY A 171 0.51 -1.67 8.29
C GLY A 171 -0.82 -1.42 9.00
N ILE A 172 -0.99 -0.25 9.61
CA ILE A 172 -2.24 0.15 10.26
C ILE A 172 -3.34 0.36 9.22
N TYR A 173 -3.04 1.08 8.14
CA TYR A 173 -4.01 1.45 7.11
C TYR A 173 -4.68 0.24 6.46
N MET A 174 -3.89 -0.70 5.96
CA MET A 174 -4.39 -1.87 5.23
C MET A 174 -5.33 -2.74 6.06
N VAL A 175 -4.93 -3.06 7.29
CA VAL A 175 -5.77 -3.88 8.18
C VAL A 175 -7.07 -3.15 8.52
N THR A 176 -6.97 -1.85 8.80
CA THR A 176 -8.11 -1.04 9.23
C THR A 176 -9.06 -0.75 8.08
N ALA A 177 -8.54 -0.49 6.87
CA ALA A 177 -9.35 -0.22 5.68
C ALA A 177 -10.23 -1.43 5.31
N VAL A 178 -9.65 -2.64 5.34
CA VAL A 178 -10.41 -3.88 5.09
C VAL A 178 -11.48 -4.11 6.17
N ARG A 179 -11.16 -3.87 7.45
CA ARG A 179 -12.14 -3.97 8.54
C ARG A 179 -13.29 -2.99 8.37
N TYR A 180 -13.00 -1.73 8.03
CA TYR A 180 -14.05 -0.74 7.80
C TYR A 180 -14.88 -1.05 6.56
N LEU A 181 -14.25 -1.53 5.49
CA LEU A 181 -14.94 -2.01 4.29
C LEU A 181 -15.95 -3.11 4.61
N GLN A 182 -15.57 -4.07 5.46
CA GLN A 182 -16.45 -5.15 5.90
C GLN A 182 -17.67 -4.68 6.72
N GLN A 183 -17.60 -3.49 7.34
CA GLN A 183 -18.75 -2.88 8.01
C GLN A 183 -19.73 -2.18 7.03
N LEU A 184 -19.24 -1.83 5.83
CA LEU A 184 -20.05 -1.15 4.81
C LEU A 184 -20.79 -2.11 3.89
N ILE A 185 -20.40 -3.38 3.88
CA ILE A 185 -20.87 -4.38 2.91
C ILE A 185 -21.38 -5.61 3.67
N PRO A 186 -22.58 -6.12 3.36
CA PRO A 186 -23.07 -7.38 3.89
C PRO A 186 -22.13 -8.55 3.59
N ASP A 187 -22.19 -9.58 4.43
CA ASP A 187 -21.28 -10.72 4.39
C ASP A 187 -21.26 -11.42 3.02
N GLU A 188 -22.44 -11.47 2.37
CA GLU A 188 -22.63 -12.11 1.07
C GLU A 188 -21.84 -11.43 -0.06
N TYR A 189 -21.59 -10.10 0.06
CA TYR A 189 -20.91 -9.29 -0.95
C TYR A 189 -19.46 -8.93 -0.58
N ARG A 190 -18.92 -9.48 0.51
CA ARG A 190 -17.56 -9.16 0.99
C ARG A 190 -16.46 -9.39 -0.05
N ALA A 191 -16.55 -10.49 -0.80
CA ALA A 191 -15.59 -10.80 -1.85
C ALA A 191 -15.62 -9.75 -2.96
N SER A 192 -16.81 -9.34 -3.41
CA SER A 192 -17.00 -8.29 -4.42
C SER A 192 -16.51 -6.93 -3.94
N GLY A 193 -16.75 -6.59 -2.67
CA GLY A 193 -16.26 -5.36 -2.07
C GLY A 193 -14.73 -5.33 -1.96
N GLN A 194 -14.10 -6.45 -1.59
CA GLN A 194 -12.64 -6.55 -1.57
C GLN A 194 -12.04 -6.48 -2.98
N ALA A 195 -12.70 -7.05 -3.99
CA ALA A 195 -12.28 -6.92 -5.38
C ALA A 195 -12.33 -5.45 -5.85
N LEU A 196 -13.41 -4.72 -5.55
CA LEU A 196 -13.50 -3.28 -5.84
C LEU A 196 -12.43 -2.46 -5.10
N TYR A 197 -12.19 -2.77 -3.83
CA TYR A 197 -11.12 -2.16 -3.07
C TYR A 197 -9.76 -2.41 -3.74
N ALA A 198 -9.49 -3.63 -4.20
CA ALA A 198 -8.24 -3.96 -4.88
C ALA A 198 -8.10 -3.22 -6.23
N VAL A 199 -9.19 -3.06 -6.99
CA VAL A 199 -9.21 -2.25 -8.22
C VAL A 199 -8.85 -0.80 -7.94
N VAL A 200 -9.40 -0.20 -6.87
CA VAL A 200 -9.08 1.19 -6.48
C VAL A 200 -7.65 1.27 -5.94
N TRP A 201 -7.30 0.39 -4.99
CA TRP A 201 -6.00 0.42 -4.28
C TRP A 201 -4.81 0.13 -5.20
N THR A 202 -4.94 -0.85 -6.10
CA THR A 202 -3.84 -1.30 -6.95
C THR A 202 -3.97 -0.76 -8.37
N GLY A 203 -5.14 -0.95 -9.00
CA GLY A 203 -5.35 -0.64 -10.40
C GLY A 203 -5.40 0.86 -10.66
N LEU A 204 -6.45 1.53 -10.16
CA LEU A 204 -6.68 2.95 -10.45
C LEU A 204 -5.58 3.84 -9.85
N ALA A 205 -5.22 3.59 -8.58
CA ALA A 205 -4.16 4.34 -7.93
C ALA A 205 -2.80 4.11 -8.58
N GLY A 206 -2.50 2.87 -9.00
CA GLY A 206 -1.27 2.54 -9.73
C GLY A 206 -1.20 3.25 -11.10
N PHE A 207 -2.30 3.24 -11.85
CA PHE A 207 -2.38 3.95 -13.12
C PHE A 207 -2.17 5.47 -12.96
N ILE A 208 -2.85 6.09 -11.99
CA ILE A 208 -2.71 7.54 -11.74
C ILE A 208 -1.30 7.86 -11.24
N SER A 209 -0.74 7.08 -10.32
CA SER A 209 0.60 7.33 -9.81
C SER A 209 1.67 7.17 -10.89
N GLY A 210 1.55 6.18 -11.77
CA GLY A 210 2.50 5.97 -12.85
C GLY A 210 2.40 7.06 -13.94
N SER A 211 1.19 7.39 -14.40
CA SER A 211 1.00 8.37 -15.49
C SER A 211 1.13 9.82 -15.00
N VAL A 212 0.27 10.26 -14.09
CA VAL A 212 0.28 11.63 -13.57
C VAL A 212 1.51 11.85 -12.69
N GLY A 213 1.86 10.86 -11.84
CA GLY A 213 3.06 10.94 -11.02
C GLY A 213 4.32 11.01 -11.85
N GLY A 214 4.43 10.24 -12.95
CA GLY A 214 5.54 10.33 -13.91
C GLY A 214 5.66 11.73 -14.52
N THR A 215 4.56 12.31 -14.99
CA THR A 215 4.54 13.67 -15.53
C THR A 215 5.03 14.72 -14.50
N ILE A 216 4.59 14.59 -13.23
CA ILE A 216 5.04 15.51 -12.16
C ILE A 216 6.53 15.30 -11.87
N TYR A 217 6.98 14.03 -11.84
CA TYR A 217 8.38 13.69 -11.63
C TYR A 217 9.28 14.30 -12.70
N ASP A 218 8.93 14.10 -13.97
CA ASP A 218 9.71 14.61 -15.12
C ASP A 218 9.73 16.13 -15.19
N ALA A 219 8.61 16.79 -14.84
CA ALA A 219 8.50 18.24 -14.92
C ALA A 219 9.09 18.97 -13.70
N SER A 220 9.01 18.38 -12.49
CA SER A 220 9.27 19.09 -11.23
C SER A 220 10.14 18.31 -10.25
N GLY A 221 10.55 17.09 -10.61
CA GLY A 221 11.44 16.23 -9.83
C GLY A 221 10.75 15.48 -8.67
N ALA A 222 11.52 14.58 -8.05
CA ALA A 222 11.07 13.71 -6.98
C ALA A 222 10.45 14.48 -5.80
N ARG A 223 11.05 15.60 -5.38
CA ARG A 223 10.56 16.39 -4.24
C ARG A 223 9.14 16.88 -4.42
N ALA A 224 8.83 17.45 -5.59
CA ALA A 224 7.49 17.94 -5.91
C ALA A 224 6.46 16.80 -5.92
N LEU A 225 6.83 15.66 -6.48
CA LEU A 225 5.99 14.46 -6.46
C LEU A 225 5.69 13.98 -5.03
N TYR A 226 6.69 13.89 -4.16
CA TYR A 226 6.49 13.46 -2.78
C TYR A 226 5.72 14.46 -1.92
N PHE A 227 5.86 15.78 -2.16
CA PHE A 227 4.99 16.77 -1.53
C PHE A 227 3.53 16.65 -2.02
N THR A 228 3.32 16.34 -3.30
CA THR A 228 1.98 16.04 -3.83
C THR A 228 1.39 14.80 -3.16
N ALA A 229 2.17 13.73 -3.04
CA ALA A 229 1.75 12.52 -2.33
C ALA A 229 1.42 12.79 -0.86
N ALA A 230 2.24 13.60 -0.16
CA ALA A 230 1.98 14.01 1.21
C ALA A 230 0.66 14.79 1.34
N SER A 231 0.38 15.70 0.39
CA SER A 231 -0.85 16.48 0.37
C SER A 231 -2.09 15.60 0.16
N LEU A 232 -2.04 14.63 -0.76
CA LEU A 232 -3.13 13.67 -0.97
C LEU A 232 -3.39 12.81 0.28
N ALA A 233 -2.34 12.34 0.94
CA ALA A 233 -2.47 11.59 2.20
C ALA A 233 -3.05 12.44 3.32
N ALA A 234 -2.66 13.72 3.43
CA ALA A 234 -3.22 14.67 4.40
C ALA A 234 -4.71 14.93 4.15
N LEU A 235 -5.12 15.11 2.89
CA LEU A 235 -6.54 15.24 2.51
C LEU A 235 -7.33 13.97 2.88
N GLY A 236 -6.75 12.79 2.65
CA GLY A 236 -7.32 11.51 3.09
C GLY A 236 -7.50 11.46 4.62
N SER A 237 -6.49 11.87 5.38
CA SER A 237 -6.53 11.94 6.85
C SER A 237 -7.66 12.85 7.35
N ILE A 238 -7.75 14.07 6.81
CA ILE A 238 -8.80 15.03 7.14
C ILE A 238 -10.18 14.44 6.80
N GLY A 239 -10.32 13.82 5.63
CA GLY A 239 -11.56 13.18 5.19
C GLY A 239 -12.04 12.09 6.14
N PHE A 240 -11.15 11.20 6.59
CA PHE A 240 -11.49 10.17 7.59
C PHE A 240 -11.86 10.76 8.94
N LEU A 241 -11.14 11.80 9.40
CA LEU A 241 -11.43 12.48 10.65
C LEU A 241 -12.81 13.17 10.61
N LEU A 242 -13.11 13.90 9.54
CA LEU A 242 -14.41 14.55 9.35
C LEU A 242 -15.56 13.52 9.30
N THR A 243 -15.33 12.37 8.64
CA THR A 243 -16.30 11.28 8.61
C THR A 243 -16.55 10.71 10.00
N HIS A 244 -15.51 10.60 10.82
CA HIS A 244 -15.64 10.16 12.21
C HIS A 244 -16.46 11.14 13.05
N LEU A 245 -16.18 12.43 12.94
CA LEU A 245 -16.88 13.47 13.71
C LEU A 245 -18.35 13.56 13.35
N ARG A 246 -18.71 13.46 12.05
CA ARG A 246 -20.11 13.45 11.59
C ARG A 246 -20.91 12.24 12.05
N LYS A 247 -20.29 11.10 12.34
CA LYS A 247 -20.97 9.91 12.87
C LYS A 247 -21.24 9.99 14.38
N LYS A 248 -20.68 10.97 15.06
CA LYS A 248 -20.88 11.19 16.50
C LYS A 248 -22.05 12.15 16.79
N VAL A 249 -22.49 12.92 15.80
CA VAL A 249 -23.65 13.80 15.80
C VAL A 249 -24.84 13.05 15.19
#